data_43cbf29a1212fd4d0bdcbeee2a393070
#
_entry.id   43cbf29a1212fd4d0bdcbeee2a393070
#
_cell.length_a   1.000
_cell.length_b   1.000
_cell.length_c   1.000
_cell.angle_alpha   90.00
_cell.angle_beta   90.00
_cell.angle_gamma   90.00
#
_symmetry.space_group_name_H-M   'P 1'
#
loop_
_entity.id
_entity.type
_entity.pdbx_description
1 polymer ?
#
loop_
_entity_poly.entity_id
_entity_poly.type
_entity_poly.pdbx_seq_one_letter_code
_entity_poly.pdbx_strand_id
1 'polypeptide(L)'
;MKILMLGWELPPHNSGGLGVACLNLSRALARRGADIDFVVPYSAAHPEIDFMRVLSASKLDPLFRFGLGAYDSEKVEELLLPDIKIPDAVSGDQVSIRMIQKSYVNFVEKYLMEYKPDLVHAHDWLTFEAGILAKKNFGIPLVAHVHATEFDRAGGGGGNPLVHAIEYEGLTLADKIFAVSEATKTLIHEKYSIPLDKIDVLYNSLDEGFLRSVYRLDTGNYRYLESLKARGYTIVSTVGRFTIQKGLTHFLHAAAKALRKNPKLLFLFAGDGEEKPELIALAAELGISKNVLFTGFVRGQQLRDVYALSDIFVMSSISEPFGLTALEAAHHGDVLILTKQSGVSEVLRSSFRYDFWDEDKLANEILAIAGSSSLRDTLRSGVQSEYRQISWADVARKCLEEYNKINHKRN
;
A
#
# COMPACT_ATOMS: atom_id res chain seq x y z
N MET A 1 -20.13 -19.12 2.74
CA MET A 1 -19.39 -18.97 1.47
C MET A 1 -17.94 -19.30 1.73
N LYS A 2 -17.38 -20.24 0.97
CA LYS A 2 -15.95 -20.60 1.03
C LYS A 2 -15.16 -19.79 0.00
N ILE A 3 -14.16 -19.07 0.45
CA ILE A 3 -13.34 -18.18 -0.39
C ILE A 3 -11.89 -18.66 -0.35
N LEU A 4 -11.32 -18.92 -1.53
CA LEU A 4 -9.88 -19.06 -1.67
C LEU A 4 -9.29 -17.69 -1.95
N MET A 5 -8.62 -17.11 -0.95
CA MET A 5 -7.95 -15.83 -1.03
C MET A 5 -6.51 -16.04 -1.45
N LEU A 6 -6.09 -15.45 -2.55
CA LEU A 6 -4.74 -15.56 -3.07
C LEU A 6 -3.99 -14.26 -2.76
N GLY A 7 -3.02 -14.32 -1.84
CA GLY A 7 -2.22 -13.19 -1.45
C GLY A 7 -0.71 -13.45 -1.59
N TRP A 8 0.06 -12.38 -1.52
CA TRP A 8 1.52 -12.45 -1.60
C TRP A 8 2.20 -12.01 -0.31
N GLU A 9 1.56 -11.11 0.39
CA GLU A 9 2.01 -10.53 1.65
C GLU A 9 0.96 -10.74 2.73
N LEU A 10 1.40 -11.00 3.97
CA LEU A 10 0.51 -11.10 5.13
C LEU A 10 1.28 -10.77 6.41
N PRO A 11 0.82 -9.80 7.25
CA PRO A 11 1.42 -9.51 8.53
C PRO A 11 1.48 -10.74 9.46
N PRO A 12 2.49 -10.84 10.33
CA PRO A 12 3.58 -9.88 10.58
C PRO A 12 4.74 -9.99 9.59
N HIS A 13 4.67 -10.95 8.65
CA HIS A 13 5.69 -11.20 7.65
C HIS A 13 5.33 -10.46 6.35
N ASN A 14 6.31 -9.74 5.75
CA ASN A 14 6.07 -8.95 4.54
C ASN A 14 4.85 -8.03 4.65
N SER A 15 4.92 -7.03 5.50
CA SER A 15 3.82 -6.13 5.80
C SER A 15 3.92 -4.80 5.04
N GLY A 16 3.74 -4.84 3.73
CA GLY A 16 3.44 -3.67 2.92
C GLY A 16 1.96 -3.28 3.01
N GLY A 17 1.57 -2.21 2.35
CA GLY A 17 0.16 -1.79 2.28
C GLY A 17 -0.77 -2.87 1.76
N LEU A 18 -0.31 -3.68 0.79
CA LEU A 18 -1.02 -4.84 0.26
C LEU A 18 -1.35 -5.86 1.35
N GLY A 19 -0.34 -6.30 2.11
CA GLY A 19 -0.54 -7.29 3.18
C GLY A 19 -1.50 -6.82 4.27
N VAL A 20 -1.39 -5.54 4.67
CA VAL A 20 -2.30 -4.92 5.64
C VAL A 20 -3.74 -4.89 5.11
N ALA A 21 -3.94 -4.52 3.84
CA ALA A 21 -5.26 -4.49 3.22
C ALA A 21 -5.86 -5.90 3.13
N CYS A 22 -5.08 -6.91 2.68
CA CYS A 22 -5.51 -8.30 2.60
C CYS A 22 -5.94 -8.85 3.97
N LEU A 23 -5.15 -8.62 5.03
CA LEU A 23 -5.45 -9.08 6.39
C LEU A 23 -6.77 -8.50 6.90
N ASN A 24 -6.95 -7.18 6.74
CA ASN A 24 -8.13 -6.50 7.26
C ASN A 24 -9.40 -6.82 6.48
N LEU A 25 -9.31 -6.94 5.16
CA LEU A 25 -10.41 -7.40 4.33
C LEU A 25 -10.84 -8.82 4.71
N SER A 26 -9.87 -9.74 4.84
CA SER A 26 -10.15 -11.13 5.23
C SER A 26 -10.80 -11.20 6.61
N ARG A 27 -10.31 -10.44 7.58
CA ARG A 27 -10.91 -10.34 8.93
C ARG A 27 -12.34 -9.84 8.89
N ALA A 28 -12.61 -8.83 8.08
CA ALA A 28 -13.94 -8.25 7.96
C ALA A 28 -14.93 -9.18 7.23
N LEU A 29 -14.47 -9.92 6.23
CA LEU A 29 -15.24 -10.96 5.55
C LEU A 29 -15.56 -12.15 6.48
N ALA A 30 -14.57 -12.63 7.24
CA ALA A 30 -14.74 -13.72 8.20
C ALA A 30 -15.75 -13.35 9.31
N ARG A 31 -15.73 -12.13 9.82
CA ARG A 31 -16.73 -11.61 10.78
C ARG A 31 -18.15 -11.59 10.23
N ARG A 32 -18.31 -11.64 8.90
CA ARG A 32 -19.58 -11.75 8.21
C ARG A 32 -19.92 -13.19 7.79
N GLY A 33 -19.19 -14.17 8.30
CA GLY A 33 -19.43 -15.59 8.10
C GLY A 33 -18.80 -16.18 6.84
N ALA A 34 -17.84 -15.50 6.22
CA ALA A 34 -17.03 -16.12 5.17
C ALA A 34 -16.04 -17.11 5.77
N ASP A 35 -15.91 -18.29 5.15
CA ASP A 35 -14.89 -19.30 5.44
C ASP A 35 -13.74 -19.08 4.46
N ILE A 36 -12.55 -18.70 4.98
CA ILE A 36 -11.44 -18.22 4.17
C ILE A 36 -10.22 -19.11 4.31
N ASP A 37 -9.75 -19.62 3.18
CA ASP A 37 -8.41 -20.17 3.02
C ASP A 37 -7.53 -19.13 2.33
N PHE A 38 -6.50 -18.65 3.02
CA PHE A 38 -5.59 -17.63 2.52
C PHE A 38 -4.25 -18.25 2.13
N VAL A 39 -3.84 -18.15 0.88
CA VAL A 39 -2.57 -18.71 0.39
C VAL A 39 -1.49 -17.63 0.35
N VAL A 40 -0.30 -17.96 0.90
CA VAL A 40 0.92 -17.15 0.82
C VAL A 40 2.05 -17.93 0.15
N PRO A 41 3.02 -17.27 -0.51
CA PRO A 41 4.11 -17.98 -1.24
C PRO A 41 5.21 -18.54 -0.33
N TYR A 42 5.21 -18.23 0.94
CA TYR A 42 6.25 -18.59 1.91
C TYR A 42 5.68 -19.45 3.06
N SER A 43 6.56 -20.03 3.86
CA SER A 43 6.20 -20.81 5.05
C SER A 43 6.40 -19.97 6.31
N ALA A 44 5.31 -19.58 6.95
CA ALA A 44 5.35 -18.87 8.23
C ALA A 44 4.16 -19.25 9.12
N ALA A 45 4.39 -19.22 10.42
CA ALA A 45 3.31 -19.30 11.40
C ALA A 45 2.66 -17.92 11.56
N HIS A 46 1.34 -17.92 11.62
CA HIS A 46 0.53 -16.71 11.86
C HIS A 46 -0.35 -16.91 13.11
N PRO A 47 0.24 -16.99 14.32
CA PRO A 47 -0.47 -17.39 15.54
C PRO A 47 -1.55 -16.39 15.97
N GLU A 48 -1.48 -15.15 15.50
CA GLU A 48 -2.47 -14.10 15.79
C GLU A 48 -3.67 -14.12 14.84
N ILE A 49 -3.67 -15.02 13.83
CA ILE A 49 -4.74 -15.14 12.84
C ILE A 49 -5.56 -16.39 13.15
N ASP A 50 -6.69 -16.19 13.82
CA ASP A 50 -7.63 -17.25 14.22
C ASP A 50 -8.94 -17.28 13.42
N PHE A 51 -9.15 -16.27 12.55
CA PHE A 51 -10.39 -16.07 11.78
C PHE A 51 -10.33 -16.64 10.37
N MET A 52 -9.20 -17.14 9.90
CA MET A 52 -8.99 -17.78 8.60
C MET A 52 -7.87 -18.81 8.68
N ARG A 53 -7.85 -19.75 7.74
CA ARG A 53 -6.76 -20.70 7.59
C ARG A 53 -5.70 -20.14 6.63
N VAL A 54 -4.46 -19.99 7.09
CA VAL A 54 -3.34 -19.57 6.27
C VAL A 54 -2.60 -20.79 5.73
N LEU A 55 -2.40 -20.84 4.43
CA LEU A 55 -1.77 -21.93 3.70
C LEU A 55 -0.46 -21.44 3.06
N SER A 56 0.60 -22.22 3.21
CA SER A 56 1.93 -21.94 2.66
C SER A 56 2.11 -22.70 1.35
N ALA A 57 2.31 -21.99 0.23
CA ALA A 57 2.53 -22.60 -1.08
C ALA A 57 3.94 -23.18 -1.24
N SER A 58 4.87 -22.81 -0.38
CA SER A 58 6.25 -23.33 -0.40
C SER A 58 6.83 -23.46 1.01
N LYS A 59 8.06 -24.00 1.11
CA LYS A 59 8.81 -24.04 2.36
C LYS A 59 9.82 -22.88 2.51
N LEU A 60 9.66 -21.82 1.72
CA LEU A 60 10.54 -20.66 1.77
C LEU A 60 10.39 -19.94 3.11
N ASP A 61 11.52 -19.51 3.71
CA ASP A 61 11.51 -18.75 4.95
C ASP A 61 11.01 -17.32 4.70
N PRO A 62 10.08 -16.79 5.49
CA PRO A 62 9.60 -15.41 5.36
C PRO A 62 10.67 -14.36 5.70
N LEU A 63 11.72 -14.73 6.46
CA LEU A 63 12.88 -13.87 6.72
C LEU A 63 13.77 -13.67 5.47
N PHE A 64 13.58 -14.49 4.47
CA PHE A 64 13.99 -14.13 3.14
C PHE A 64 13.31 -12.79 2.84
N ARG A 65 14.05 -11.71 3.04
CA ARG A 65 13.66 -10.39 2.58
C ARG A 65 13.60 -10.47 1.07
N PHE A 66 12.43 -10.88 0.63
CA PHE A 66 12.08 -10.68 -0.73
C PHE A 66 12.07 -9.16 -0.93
N GLY A 67 13.14 -8.65 -1.54
CA GLY A 67 12.97 -7.50 -2.37
C GLY A 67 12.02 -7.88 -3.52
N LEU A 68 11.02 -8.73 -3.27
CA LEU A 68 10.14 -9.44 -4.19
C LEU A 68 8.67 -9.18 -3.84
N GLY A 69 8.37 -8.03 -3.25
CA GLY A 69 6.99 -7.57 -3.10
C GLY A 69 6.36 -7.24 -4.45
N ALA A 70 5.06 -7.03 -4.47
CA ALA A 70 4.32 -6.63 -5.68
C ALA A 70 4.88 -5.37 -6.36
N TYR A 71 5.74 -4.63 -5.68
CA TYR A 71 6.37 -3.39 -6.14
C TYR A 71 7.78 -3.57 -6.74
N ASP A 72 8.33 -4.79 -6.75
CA ASP A 72 9.66 -5.06 -7.30
C ASP A 72 9.61 -5.54 -8.76
N SER A 73 8.64 -5.05 -9.52
CA SER A 73 8.45 -5.41 -10.93
C SER A 73 9.66 -5.07 -11.82
N GLU A 74 10.41 -4.04 -11.49
CA GLU A 74 11.64 -3.69 -12.22
C GLU A 74 12.72 -4.78 -12.14
N LYS A 75 12.75 -5.54 -11.04
CA LYS A 75 13.69 -6.64 -10.83
C LYS A 75 13.23 -7.98 -11.40
N VAL A 76 12.07 -8.04 -12.03
CA VAL A 76 11.54 -9.30 -12.58
C VAL A 76 12.45 -9.85 -13.68
N GLU A 77 13.06 -8.99 -14.51
CA GLU A 77 14.03 -9.41 -15.53
C GLU A 77 15.38 -9.80 -14.93
N GLU A 78 15.88 -9.08 -13.92
CA GLU A 78 17.09 -9.46 -13.17
C GLU A 78 16.88 -10.75 -12.39
N LEU A 79 15.67 -11.02 -11.93
CA LEU A 79 15.29 -12.25 -11.23
C LEU A 79 15.02 -13.43 -12.17
N LEU A 80 14.97 -13.19 -13.48
CA LEU A 80 15.04 -14.22 -14.52
C LEU A 80 16.49 -14.61 -14.83
N LEU A 81 17.48 -13.84 -14.37
CA LEU A 81 18.90 -14.11 -14.47
C LEU A 81 19.41 -14.82 -13.19
N PRO A 82 20.51 -15.55 -13.29
CA PRO A 82 20.78 -16.69 -12.42
C PRO A 82 21.37 -16.45 -11.03
N ASP A 83 21.20 -15.41 -10.26
CA ASP A 83 22.06 -15.12 -9.11
C ASP A 83 21.45 -14.92 -7.70
N ILE A 84 20.22 -15.33 -7.43
CA ILE A 84 19.73 -15.34 -6.05
C ILE A 84 20.01 -16.69 -5.39
N LYS A 85 21.10 -16.76 -4.61
CA LYS A 85 21.37 -17.88 -3.73
C LYS A 85 20.44 -17.86 -2.53
N ILE A 86 19.62 -18.90 -2.37
CA ILE A 86 18.91 -19.16 -1.12
C ILE A 86 19.89 -19.87 -0.19
N PRO A 87 20.24 -19.30 1.00
CA PRO A 87 21.05 -20.00 1.97
C PRO A 87 20.33 -21.24 2.51
N ASP A 88 20.97 -22.38 2.45
CA ASP A 88 20.73 -23.65 3.17
C ASP A 88 19.41 -24.41 3.03
N ALA A 89 18.41 -23.96 2.31
CA ALA A 89 17.16 -24.71 2.18
C ALA A 89 16.95 -25.38 0.83
N VAL A 90 17.71 -24.96 -0.20
CA VAL A 90 17.72 -25.59 -1.52
C VAL A 90 19.17 -25.55 -2.03
N SER A 91 19.75 -26.69 -2.23
CA SER A 91 21.13 -26.85 -2.72
C SER A 91 21.34 -26.09 -4.02
N GLY A 92 22.00 -24.92 -3.96
CA GLY A 92 22.65 -24.30 -5.12
C GLY A 92 21.77 -23.69 -6.20
N ASP A 93 20.44 -23.78 -6.11
CA ASP A 93 19.53 -23.29 -7.14
C ASP A 93 19.08 -21.85 -6.87
N GLN A 94 19.24 -21.03 -7.88
CA GLN A 94 18.80 -19.65 -7.91
C GLN A 94 17.27 -19.58 -8.03
N VAL A 95 16.59 -18.86 -7.13
CA VAL A 95 15.13 -18.74 -7.13
C VAL A 95 14.73 -17.39 -7.71
N SER A 96 14.08 -17.40 -8.87
CA SER A 96 13.46 -16.23 -9.45
C SER A 96 12.02 -16.07 -8.94
N ILE A 97 11.47 -14.84 -9.01
CA ILE A 97 10.05 -14.58 -8.71
C ILE A 97 9.13 -15.46 -9.56
N ARG A 98 9.51 -15.76 -10.79
CA ARG A 98 8.76 -16.66 -11.69
C ARG A 98 8.74 -18.10 -11.20
N MET A 99 9.80 -18.59 -10.58
CA MET A 99 9.83 -19.93 -9.97
C MET A 99 8.89 -19.98 -8.77
N ILE A 100 8.87 -18.92 -7.94
CA ILE A 100 7.94 -18.81 -6.81
C ILE A 100 6.49 -18.78 -7.32
N GLN A 101 6.19 -17.99 -8.35
CA GLN A 101 4.86 -17.93 -8.95
C GLN A 101 4.44 -19.29 -9.50
N LYS A 102 5.30 -20.01 -10.21
CA LYS A 102 5.02 -21.37 -10.71
C LYS A 102 4.75 -22.34 -9.58
N SER A 103 5.55 -22.29 -8.50
CA SER A 103 5.30 -23.11 -7.30
C SER A 103 3.97 -22.78 -6.65
N TYR A 104 3.63 -21.49 -6.59
CA TYR A 104 2.37 -21.00 -6.08
C TYR A 104 1.18 -21.51 -6.90
N VAL A 105 1.25 -21.42 -8.22
CA VAL A 105 0.23 -21.94 -9.15
C VAL A 105 0.05 -23.45 -8.96
N ASN A 106 1.16 -24.22 -8.92
CA ASN A 106 1.12 -25.67 -8.71
C ASN A 106 0.50 -26.05 -7.35
N PHE A 107 0.75 -25.27 -6.32
CA PHE A 107 0.13 -25.49 -5.01
C PHE A 107 -1.38 -25.27 -5.09
N VAL A 108 -1.81 -24.16 -5.70
CA VAL A 108 -3.25 -23.85 -5.87
C VAL A 108 -3.94 -24.92 -6.72
N GLU A 109 -3.30 -25.41 -7.78
CA GLU A 109 -3.86 -26.51 -8.58
C GLU A 109 -4.12 -27.75 -7.74
N LYS A 110 -3.12 -28.21 -6.97
CA LYS A 110 -3.26 -29.37 -6.07
C LYS A 110 -4.33 -29.15 -5.02
N TYR A 111 -4.39 -27.95 -4.42
CA TYR A 111 -5.42 -27.59 -3.47
C TYR A 111 -6.82 -27.72 -4.09
N LEU A 112 -7.03 -27.25 -5.32
CA LEU A 112 -8.32 -27.28 -6.01
C LEU A 112 -8.76 -28.67 -6.48
N MET A 113 -7.85 -29.63 -6.58
CA MET A 113 -8.19 -31.04 -6.82
C MET A 113 -8.90 -31.67 -5.62
N GLU A 114 -8.61 -31.20 -4.41
CA GLU A 114 -9.16 -31.74 -3.15
C GLU A 114 -10.29 -30.88 -2.58
N TYR A 115 -10.22 -29.56 -2.77
CA TYR A 115 -11.13 -28.58 -2.17
C TYR A 115 -11.78 -27.72 -3.24
N LYS A 116 -13.08 -27.45 -3.07
CA LYS A 116 -13.85 -26.62 -4.00
C LYS A 116 -14.36 -25.36 -3.28
N PRO A 117 -13.65 -24.22 -3.38
CA PRO A 117 -14.17 -22.95 -2.91
C PRO A 117 -15.32 -22.46 -3.81
N ASP A 118 -16.18 -21.60 -3.27
CA ASP A 118 -17.26 -20.96 -4.02
C ASP A 118 -16.72 -19.92 -5.02
N LEU A 119 -15.60 -19.29 -4.68
CA LEU A 119 -14.86 -18.34 -5.54
C LEU A 119 -13.40 -18.25 -5.16
N VAL A 120 -12.57 -17.73 -6.09
CA VAL A 120 -11.20 -17.31 -5.87
C VAL A 120 -11.14 -15.80 -5.92
N HIS A 121 -10.48 -15.19 -4.92
CA HIS A 121 -10.19 -13.77 -4.87
C HIS A 121 -8.67 -13.55 -4.89
N ALA A 122 -8.15 -13.05 -6.01
CA ALA A 122 -6.72 -12.88 -6.27
C ALA A 122 -6.31 -11.41 -6.11
N HIS A 123 -5.22 -11.17 -5.36
CA HIS A 123 -4.69 -9.84 -5.07
C HIS A 123 -3.42 -9.55 -5.87
N ASP A 124 -3.50 -8.61 -6.78
CA ASP A 124 -2.44 -8.15 -7.68
C ASP A 124 -1.85 -9.23 -8.61
N TRP A 125 -1.01 -8.80 -9.53
CA TRP A 125 -0.45 -9.59 -10.63
C TRP A 125 0.27 -10.87 -10.20
N LEU A 126 0.91 -10.86 -9.03
CA LEU A 126 1.66 -12.02 -8.51
C LEU A 126 0.79 -13.24 -8.29
N THR A 127 -0.53 -13.06 -8.08
CA THR A 127 -1.49 -14.13 -7.80
C THR A 127 -2.44 -14.41 -8.95
N PHE A 128 -2.46 -13.57 -9.98
CA PHE A 128 -3.43 -13.68 -11.07
C PHE A 128 -3.31 -14.98 -11.87
N GLU A 129 -2.11 -15.48 -12.13
CA GLU A 129 -1.93 -16.74 -12.85
C GLU A 129 -2.59 -17.94 -12.13
N ALA A 130 -2.53 -17.97 -10.80
CA ALA A 130 -3.21 -19.00 -10.00
C ALA A 130 -4.74 -18.82 -10.04
N GLY A 131 -5.22 -17.57 -10.02
CA GLY A 131 -6.64 -17.26 -10.20
C GLY A 131 -7.17 -17.65 -11.59
N ILE A 132 -6.38 -17.38 -12.63
CA ILE A 132 -6.68 -17.78 -14.03
C ILE A 132 -6.77 -19.31 -14.15
N LEU A 133 -5.82 -20.03 -13.56
CA LEU A 133 -5.85 -21.50 -13.52
C LEU A 133 -7.12 -22.00 -12.85
N ALA A 134 -7.50 -21.46 -11.70
CA ALA A 134 -8.74 -21.85 -10.98
C ALA A 134 -9.97 -21.66 -11.85
N LYS A 135 -10.04 -20.57 -12.61
CA LYS A 135 -11.16 -20.30 -13.52
C LYS A 135 -11.16 -21.22 -14.73
N LYS A 136 -10.02 -21.35 -15.43
CA LYS A 136 -9.93 -22.11 -16.69
C LYS A 136 -10.07 -23.62 -16.48
N ASN A 137 -9.40 -24.19 -15.47
CA ASN A 137 -9.29 -25.63 -15.28
C ASN A 137 -10.39 -26.20 -14.36
N PHE A 138 -10.88 -25.41 -13.40
CA PHE A 138 -11.85 -25.86 -12.39
C PHE A 138 -13.20 -25.16 -12.52
N GLY A 139 -13.29 -24.15 -13.39
CA GLY A 139 -14.51 -23.38 -13.59
C GLY A 139 -14.93 -22.56 -12.37
N ILE A 140 -14.04 -22.25 -11.43
CA ILE A 140 -14.33 -21.46 -10.23
C ILE A 140 -14.31 -19.97 -10.58
N PRO A 141 -15.28 -19.16 -10.11
CA PRO A 141 -15.27 -17.72 -10.37
C PRO A 141 -14.02 -17.02 -9.84
N LEU A 142 -13.51 -16.08 -10.64
CA LEU A 142 -12.34 -15.28 -10.30
C LEU A 142 -12.75 -13.82 -10.05
N VAL A 143 -12.39 -13.34 -8.86
CA VAL A 143 -12.38 -11.91 -8.53
C VAL A 143 -10.93 -11.43 -8.50
N ALA A 144 -10.61 -10.40 -9.26
CA ALA A 144 -9.30 -9.75 -9.25
C ALA A 144 -9.37 -8.47 -8.41
N HIS A 145 -8.47 -8.32 -7.43
CA HIS A 145 -8.37 -7.11 -6.63
C HIS A 145 -7.06 -6.41 -6.94
N VAL A 146 -7.14 -5.19 -7.42
CA VAL A 146 -5.99 -4.38 -7.85
C VAL A 146 -5.67 -3.37 -6.78
N HIS A 147 -4.53 -3.57 -6.11
CA HIS A 147 -3.97 -2.62 -5.15
C HIS A 147 -2.96 -1.67 -5.80
N ALA A 148 -2.29 -2.11 -6.87
CA ALA A 148 -1.46 -1.30 -7.75
C ALA A 148 -1.30 -2.01 -9.10
N THR A 149 -1.25 -1.23 -10.17
CA THR A 149 -0.88 -1.75 -11.49
C THR A 149 0.62 -1.54 -11.76
N GLU A 150 1.11 -2.17 -12.83
CA GLU A 150 2.48 -1.93 -13.28
C GLU A 150 2.71 -0.46 -13.69
N PHE A 151 1.69 0.21 -14.23
CA PHE A 151 1.78 1.65 -14.54
C PHE A 151 2.00 2.50 -13.29
N ASP A 152 1.41 2.12 -12.15
CA ASP A 152 1.63 2.80 -10.87
C ASP A 152 3.07 2.58 -10.38
N ARG A 153 3.56 1.34 -10.46
CA ARG A 153 4.90 0.94 -10.01
C ARG A 153 5.99 1.60 -10.82
N ALA A 154 5.79 1.70 -12.12
CA ALA A 154 6.74 2.34 -13.05
C ALA A 154 6.76 3.88 -12.97
N GLY A 155 5.97 4.51 -12.08
CA GLY A 155 5.98 5.96 -11.88
C GLY A 155 5.68 6.77 -13.16
N GLY A 156 4.89 6.23 -14.09
CA GLY A 156 4.60 6.83 -15.38
C GLY A 156 5.53 6.39 -16.52
N GLY A 157 6.50 5.53 -16.25
CA GLY A 157 7.32 4.84 -17.25
C GLY A 157 6.57 3.71 -17.97
N GLY A 158 7.26 3.00 -18.86
CA GLY A 158 6.68 1.89 -19.64
C GLY A 158 6.35 0.64 -18.83
N GLY A 159 7.01 0.43 -17.69
CA GLY A 159 6.86 -0.75 -16.85
C GLY A 159 7.37 -2.03 -17.51
N ASN A 160 7.18 -3.17 -16.83
CA ASN A 160 7.61 -4.48 -17.28
C ASN A 160 6.55 -5.12 -18.20
N PRO A 161 6.87 -5.44 -19.48
CA PRO A 161 5.91 -6.01 -20.42
C PRO A 161 5.29 -7.34 -19.98
N LEU A 162 6.07 -8.18 -19.25
CA LEU A 162 5.57 -9.45 -18.72
C LEU A 162 4.50 -9.22 -17.64
N VAL A 163 4.73 -8.24 -16.75
CA VAL A 163 3.75 -7.91 -15.70
C VAL A 163 2.49 -7.35 -16.34
N HIS A 164 2.61 -6.47 -17.32
CA HIS A 164 1.45 -5.97 -18.08
C HIS A 164 0.65 -7.10 -18.75
N ALA A 165 1.33 -8.10 -19.31
CA ALA A 165 0.64 -9.25 -19.92
C ALA A 165 -0.15 -10.06 -18.89
N ILE A 166 0.44 -10.32 -17.70
CA ILE A 166 -0.22 -11.04 -16.61
C ILE A 166 -1.41 -10.24 -16.06
N GLU A 167 -1.24 -8.93 -15.86
CA GLU A 167 -2.32 -8.05 -15.42
C GLU A 167 -3.45 -8.03 -16.45
N TYR A 168 -3.15 -7.85 -17.72
CA TYR A 168 -4.13 -7.85 -18.79
C TYR A 168 -4.94 -9.16 -18.84
N GLU A 169 -4.29 -10.31 -18.79
CA GLU A 169 -4.95 -11.60 -18.81
C GLU A 169 -5.83 -11.82 -17.57
N GLY A 170 -5.29 -11.51 -16.37
CA GLY A 170 -6.01 -11.63 -15.11
C GLY A 170 -7.25 -10.74 -15.06
N LEU A 171 -7.14 -9.50 -15.47
CA LEU A 171 -8.25 -8.54 -15.52
C LEU A 171 -9.28 -8.89 -16.58
N THR A 172 -8.84 -9.36 -17.75
CA THR A 172 -9.74 -9.79 -18.83
C THR A 172 -10.56 -11.01 -18.42
N LEU A 173 -9.96 -11.99 -17.76
CA LEU A 173 -10.60 -13.24 -17.37
C LEU A 173 -11.39 -13.15 -16.06
N ALA A 174 -11.14 -12.19 -15.19
CA ALA A 174 -11.89 -12.04 -13.94
C ALA A 174 -13.40 -11.89 -14.20
N ASP A 175 -14.24 -12.40 -13.31
CA ASP A 175 -15.71 -12.20 -13.35
C ASP A 175 -16.07 -10.82 -12.79
N LYS A 176 -15.29 -10.33 -11.85
CA LYS A 176 -15.39 -8.99 -11.25
C LYS A 176 -14.00 -8.48 -10.87
N ILE A 177 -13.84 -7.18 -10.95
CA ILE A 177 -12.59 -6.51 -10.55
C ILE A 177 -12.92 -5.53 -9.43
N PHE A 178 -12.09 -5.53 -8.38
CA PHE A 178 -12.08 -4.50 -7.37
C PHE A 178 -10.85 -3.63 -7.54
N ALA A 179 -11.05 -2.32 -7.56
CA ALA A 179 -9.99 -1.31 -7.59
C ALA A 179 -10.02 -0.53 -6.27
N VAL A 180 -8.85 -0.14 -5.77
CA VAL A 180 -8.75 0.57 -4.48
C VAL A 180 -9.13 2.05 -4.54
N SER A 181 -9.36 2.60 -5.75
CA SER A 181 -9.78 3.99 -5.99
C SER A 181 -10.43 4.16 -7.36
N GLU A 182 -11.14 5.28 -7.57
CA GLU A 182 -11.65 5.66 -8.90
C GLU A 182 -10.50 5.94 -9.88
N ALA A 183 -9.38 6.50 -9.39
CA ALA A 183 -8.17 6.68 -10.18
C ALA A 183 -7.64 5.33 -10.71
N THR A 184 -7.52 4.31 -9.85
CA THR A 184 -7.11 2.95 -10.26
C THR A 184 -8.13 2.33 -11.22
N LYS A 185 -9.45 2.50 -10.98
CA LYS A 185 -10.50 2.05 -11.89
C LYS A 185 -10.36 2.66 -13.27
N THR A 186 -10.15 3.97 -13.34
CA THR A 186 -9.95 4.71 -14.60
C THR A 186 -8.70 4.21 -15.32
N LEU A 187 -7.59 4.04 -14.60
CA LEU A 187 -6.34 3.53 -15.15
C LEU A 187 -6.53 2.11 -15.76
N ILE A 188 -7.22 1.22 -15.04
CA ILE A 188 -7.52 -0.14 -15.53
C ILE A 188 -8.35 -0.06 -16.82
N HIS A 189 -9.37 0.79 -16.84
CA HIS A 189 -10.20 0.99 -18.04
C HIS A 189 -9.39 1.50 -19.23
N GLU A 190 -8.63 2.56 -19.04
CA GLU A 190 -7.88 3.23 -20.12
C GLU A 190 -6.70 2.41 -20.64
N LYS A 191 -5.95 1.75 -19.74
CA LYS A 191 -4.71 1.07 -20.10
C LYS A 191 -4.91 -0.39 -20.52
N TYR A 192 -5.90 -1.06 -19.92
CA TYR A 192 -6.18 -2.48 -20.20
C TYR A 192 -7.48 -2.69 -20.98
N SER A 193 -8.19 -1.61 -21.35
CA SER A 193 -9.47 -1.66 -22.10
C SER A 193 -10.55 -2.51 -21.40
N ILE A 194 -10.55 -2.55 -20.08
CA ILE A 194 -11.54 -3.28 -19.29
C ILE A 194 -12.83 -2.45 -19.16
N PRO A 195 -14.02 -3.01 -19.39
CA PRO A 195 -15.29 -2.30 -19.22
C PRO A 195 -15.49 -1.78 -17.79
N LEU A 196 -15.98 -0.54 -17.65
CA LEU A 196 -16.16 0.14 -16.34
C LEU A 196 -17.18 -0.58 -15.43
N ASP A 197 -18.20 -1.23 -15.98
CA ASP A 197 -19.21 -2.00 -15.25
C ASP A 197 -18.66 -3.29 -14.62
N LYS A 198 -17.52 -3.76 -15.11
CA LYS A 198 -16.78 -4.88 -14.52
C LYS A 198 -15.97 -4.49 -13.30
N ILE A 199 -15.74 -3.19 -13.08
CA ILE A 199 -14.83 -2.67 -12.04
C ILE A 199 -15.62 -1.91 -10.98
N ASP A 200 -15.56 -2.35 -9.72
CA ASP A 200 -16.08 -1.63 -8.57
C ASP A 200 -14.95 -1.08 -7.71
N VAL A 201 -15.20 0.05 -7.07
CA VAL A 201 -14.23 0.67 -6.17
C VAL A 201 -14.49 0.26 -4.73
N LEU A 202 -13.43 -0.23 -4.09
CA LEU A 202 -13.38 -0.61 -2.69
C LEU A 202 -12.21 0.13 -2.01
N TYR A 203 -12.52 1.25 -1.36
CA TYR A 203 -11.51 2.02 -0.64
C TYR A 203 -10.96 1.25 0.56
N ASN A 204 -9.65 1.25 0.74
CA ASN A 204 -9.02 0.71 1.94
C ASN A 204 -9.39 1.54 3.16
N SER A 205 -9.31 0.94 4.35
CA SER A 205 -9.56 1.58 5.63
C SER A 205 -8.42 1.33 6.62
N LEU A 206 -8.48 1.97 7.76
CA LEU A 206 -7.53 1.72 8.85
C LEU A 206 -7.81 0.38 9.54
N ASP A 207 -6.75 -0.23 10.05
CA ASP A 207 -6.85 -1.41 10.92
C ASP A 207 -7.59 -1.04 12.22
N GLU A 208 -8.53 -1.89 12.66
CA GLU A 208 -9.27 -1.65 13.90
C GLU A 208 -8.36 -1.67 15.15
N GLY A 209 -7.30 -2.48 15.14
CA GLY A 209 -6.32 -2.49 16.21
C GLY A 209 -5.56 -1.17 16.28
N PHE A 210 -5.24 -0.59 15.11
CA PHE A 210 -4.67 0.74 15.01
C PHE A 210 -5.61 1.80 15.59
N LEU A 211 -6.91 1.75 15.23
CA LEU A 211 -7.93 2.69 15.70
C LEU A 211 -8.19 2.60 17.22
N ARG A 212 -8.07 1.39 17.81
CA ARG A 212 -8.36 1.16 19.24
C ARG A 212 -7.13 1.34 20.14
N SER A 213 -5.94 1.41 19.57
CA SER A 213 -4.73 1.58 20.36
C SER A 213 -4.73 2.95 21.04
N VAL A 214 -4.74 2.94 22.38
CA VAL A 214 -4.51 4.17 23.15
C VAL A 214 -3.06 4.56 22.93
N TYR A 215 -2.88 5.58 22.09
CA TYR A 215 -1.56 6.11 21.81
C TYR A 215 -1.02 6.89 23.01
N ARG A 216 0.19 6.58 23.40
CA ARG A 216 1.00 7.42 24.30
C ARG A 216 2.32 7.67 23.60
N LEU A 217 2.65 8.95 23.42
CA LEU A 217 3.93 9.36 22.83
C LEU A 217 5.08 8.80 23.69
N ASP A 218 5.98 8.02 23.10
CA ASP A 218 7.22 7.64 23.74
C ASP A 218 8.25 8.75 23.55
N THR A 219 8.27 9.67 24.50
CA THR A 219 9.18 10.82 24.49
C THR A 219 10.66 10.44 24.47
N GLY A 220 10.99 9.15 24.75
CA GLY A 220 12.38 8.67 24.72
C GLY A 220 13.01 8.74 23.32
N ASN A 221 12.27 8.41 22.29
CA ASN A 221 12.78 8.31 20.93
C ASN A 221 12.98 9.67 20.24
N TYR A 222 12.12 10.66 20.53
CA TYR A 222 12.06 11.92 19.75
C TYR A 222 12.00 13.18 20.61
N ARG A 223 12.57 13.16 21.83
CA ARG A 223 12.64 14.34 22.73
C ARG A 223 13.14 15.61 22.06
N TYR A 224 14.07 15.47 21.13
CA TYR A 224 14.58 16.60 20.38
C TYR A 224 13.48 17.29 19.56
N LEU A 225 12.60 16.52 18.89
CA LEU A 225 11.50 17.06 18.10
C LEU A 225 10.47 17.77 18.97
N GLU A 226 10.14 17.23 20.14
CA GLU A 226 9.27 17.91 21.12
C GLU A 226 9.87 19.25 21.57
N SER A 227 11.19 19.28 21.82
CA SER A 227 11.86 20.52 22.20
C SER A 227 11.83 21.58 21.09
N LEU A 228 11.84 21.14 19.82
CA LEU A 228 11.71 22.04 18.67
C LEU A 228 10.27 22.57 18.54
N LYS A 229 9.25 21.72 18.71
CA LYS A 229 7.83 22.16 18.74
C LYS A 229 7.61 23.21 19.84
N ALA A 230 8.14 22.98 21.04
CA ALA A 230 8.07 23.96 22.14
C ALA A 230 8.71 25.31 21.79
N ARG A 231 9.69 25.34 20.87
CA ARG A 231 10.33 26.56 20.35
C ARG A 231 9.63 27.13 19.12
N GLY A 232 8.45 26.61 18.77
CA GLY A 232 7.60 27.10 17.68
C GLY A 232 8.00 26.58 16.29
N TYR A 233 8.70 25.43 16.21
CA TYR A 233 8.89 24.74 14.94
C TYR A 233 7.63 23.98 14.53
N THR A 234 7.36 23.96 13.23
CA THR A 234 6.33 23.12 12.61
C THR A 234 7.00 21.90 11.97
N ILE A 235 6.54 20.70 12.33
CA ILE A 235 7.06 19.46 11.79
C ILE A 235 6.21 19.02 10.60
N VAL A 236 6.84 18.82 9.46
CA VAL A 236 6.26 18.37 8.21
C VAL A 236 6.79 16.97 7.92
N SER A 237 5.95 15.95 7.88
CA SER A 237 6.37 14.56 7.71
C SER A 237 5.93 13.95 6.40
N THR A 238 6.65 12.93 5.98
CA THR A 238 6.23 11.93 5.00
C THR A 238 6.62 10.54 5.51
N VAL A 239 5.81 9.53 5.18
CA VAL A 239 6.04 8.14 5.60
C VAL A 239 5.87 7.22 4.40
N GLY A 240 6.87 6.38 4.14
CA GLY A 240 6.79 5.41 3.05
C GLY A 240 8.14 4.84 2.62
N ARG A 241 8.12 4.02 1.57
CA ARG A 241 9.37 3.57 0.93
C ARG A 241 9.97 4.70 0.12
N PHE A 242 11.29 4.77 0.08
CA PHE A 242 12.00 5.79 -0.69
C PHE A 242 12.28 5.25 -2.10
N THR A 243 11.26 5.37 -2.94
CA THR A 243 11.25 4.94 -4.35
C THR A 243 10.80 6.10 -5.24
N ILE A 244 11.12 6.05 -6.53
CA ILE A 244 10.73 7.05 -7.53
C ILE A 244 9.22 7.35 -7.47
N GLN A 245 8.40 6.31 -7.31
CA GLN A 245 6.94 6.44 -7.19
C GLN A 245 6.49 7.42 -6.11
N LYS A 246 7.28 7.57 -5.01
CA LYS A 246 6.92 8.43 -3.89
C LYS A 246 7.24 9.92 -4.09
N GLY A 247 7.95 10.28 -5.16
CA GLY A 247 8.20 11.66 -5.55
C GLY A 247 8.90 12.51 -4.50
N LEU A 248 9.76 11.90 -3.67
CA LEU A 248 10.40 12.54 -2.53
C LEU A 248 11.39 13.64 -2.94
N THR A 249 11.94 13.55 -4.15
CA THR A 249 12.78 14.58 -4.75
C THR A 249 12.01 15.90 -4.91
N HIS A 250 10.77 15.86 -5.42
CA HIS A 250 9.92 17.06 -5.51
C HIS A 250 9.58 17.62 -4.13
N PHE A 251 9.38 16.76 -3.15
CA PHE A 251 9.13 17.20 -1.78
C PHE A 251 10.35 17.92 -1.18
N LEU A 252 11.58 17.46 -1.41
CA LEU A 252 12.79 18.16 -0.97
C LEU A 252 12.96 19.53 -1.65
N HIS A 253 12.65 19.64 -2.93
CA HIS A 253 12.67 20.94 -3.63
C HIS A 253 11.64 21.90 -3.04
N ALA A 254 10.41 21.44 -2.78
CA ALA A 254 9.40 22.26 -2.11
C ALA A 254 9.81 22.67 -0.69
N ALA A 255 10.42 21.73 0.06
CA ALA A 255 10.97 22.00 1.40
C ALA A 255 12.01 23.12 1.38
N ALA A 256 12.94 23.10 0.42
CA ALA A 256 13.93 24.15 0.25
C ALA A 256 13.29 25.52 -0.05
N LYS A 257 12.24 25.55 -0.88
CA LYS A 257 11.47 26.77 -1.19
C LYS A 257 10.74 27.30 0.06
N ALA A 258 10.13 26.43 0.84
CA ALA A 258 9.41 26.79 2.06
C ALA A 258 10.38 27.32 3.15
N LEU A 259 11.53 26.67 3.35
CA LEU A 259 12.55 27.07 4.34
C LEU A 259 13.14 28.46 4.10
N ARG A 260 13.22 28.90 2.85
CA ARG A 260 13.64 30.27 2.54
C ARG A 260 12.71 31.34 3.12
N LYS A 261 11.42 31.00 3.30
CA LYS A 261 10.40 31.92 3.84
C LYS A 261 10.14 31.67 5.33
N ASN A 262 10.25 30.44 5.80
CA ASN A 262 10.06 30.08 7.20
C ASN A 262 11.16 29.10 7.68
N PRO A 263 12.21 29.58 8.37
CA PRO A 263 13.29 28.72 8.86
C PRO A 263 12.90 27.83 10.05
N LYS A 264 11.69 28.01 10.61
CA LYS A 264 11.15 27.17 11.70
C LYS A 264 10.33 26.00 11.19
N LEU A 265 10.61 25.51 9.98
CA LEU A 265 10.10 24.24 9.48
C LEU A 265 11.14 23.13 9.69
N LEU A 266 10.68 21.95 10.05
CA LEU A 266 11.48 20.72 10.10
C LEU A 266 10.79 19.65 9.26
N PHE A 267 11.56 19.00 8.41
CA PHE A 267 11.06 17.96 7.51
C PHE A 267 11.51 16.58 7.98
N LEU A 268 10.55 15.68 8.21
CA LEU A 268 10.75 14.34 8.73
C LEU A 268 10.44 13.31 7.65
N PHE A 269 11.48 12.65 7.14
CA PHE A 269 11.37 11.58 6.15
C PHE A 269 11.47 10.25 6.89
N ALA A 270 10.31 9.58 7.06
CA ALA A 270 10.23 8.33 7.79
C ALA A 270 10.07 7.15 6.83
N GLY A 271 11.12 6.35 6.72
CA GLY A 271 11.18 5.23 5.80
C GLY A 271 12.58 4.92 5.32
N ASP A 272 12.67 3.99 4.39
CA ASP A 272 13.91 3.57 3.75
C ASP A 272 13.63 3.15 2.31
N GLY A 273 14.65 3.04 1.49
CA GLY A 273 14.56 2.61 0.09
C GLY A 273 15.76 3.01 -0.73
N GLU A 274 15.73 2.65 -2.01
CA GLU A 274 16.83 2.85 -2.95
C GLU A 274 17.20 4.32 -3.17
N GLU A 275 16.23 5.23 -3.14
CA GLU A 275 16.50 6.67 -3.35
C GLU A 275 17.13 7.37 -2.11
N LYS A 276 17.27 6.69 -0.97
CA LYS A 276 17.76 7.35 0.26
C LYS A 276 19.11 8.03 0.13
N PRO A 277 20.14 7.42 -0.52
CA PRO A 277 21.43 8.08 -0.70
C PRO A 277 21.32 9.38 -1.52
N GLU A 278 20.56 9.35 -2.59
CA GLU A 278 20.32 10.47 -3.50
C GLU A 278 19.53 11.58 -2.79
N LEU A 279 18.53 11.24 -2.00
CA LEU A 279 17.75 12.21 -1.21
C LEU A 279 18.61 12.91 -0.15
N ILE A 280 19.53 12.19 0.50
CA ILE A 280 20.47 12.78 1.46
C ILE A 280 21.43 13.76 0.75
N ALA A 281 21.97 13.36 -0.42
CA ALA A 281 22.84 14.22 -1.23
C ALA A 281 22.10 15.48 -1.69
N LEU A 282 20.87 15.33 -2.20
CA LEU A 282 20.02 16.44 -2.63
C LEU A 282 19.72 17.43 -1.48
N ALA A 283 19.43 16.93 -0.27
CA ALA A 283 19.21 17.78 0.89
C ALA A 283 20.46 18.63 1.23
N ALA A 284 21.66 18.07 1.02
CA ALA A 284 22.92 18.79 1.19
C ALA A 284 23.14 19.84 0.08
N GLU A 285 22.90 19.50 -1.18
CA GLU A 285 23.02 20.42 -2.32
C GLU A 285 22.05 21.60 -2.20
N LEU A 286 20.83 21.36 -1.74
CA LEU A 286 19.83 22.39 -1.47
C LEU A 286 20.15 23.24 -0.23
N GLY A 287 21.14 22.87 0.56
CA GLY A 287 21.55 23.58 1.78
C GLY A 287 20.57 23.47 2.94
N ILE A 288 19.72 22.44 2.96
CA ILE A 288 18.65 22.25 3.96
C ILE A 288 18.89 21.12 4.96
N SER A 289 20.05 20.48 4.96
CA SER A 289 20.38 19.32 5.81
C SER A 289 20.09 19.52 7.31
N LYS A 290 20.17 20.77 7.81
CA LYS A 290 19.86 21.09 9.21
C LYS A 290 18.38 20.98 9.56
N ASN A 291 17.52 21.02 8.54
CA ASN A 291 16.06 21.03 8.67
C ASN A 291 15.43 19.75 8.13
N VAL A 292 16.23 18.76 7.71
CA VAL A 292 15.74 17.47 7.20
C VAL A 292 16.26 16.34 8.09
N LEU A 293 15.36 15.50 8.55
CA LEU A 293 15.68 14.31 9.34
C LEU A 293 15.18 13.05 8.63
N PHE A 294 16.10 12.12 8.34
CA PHE A 294 15.80 10.79 7.83
C PHE A 294 15.81 9.78 8.97
N THR A 295 14.65 9.21 9.32
CA THR A 295 14.56 8.28 10.47
C THR A 295 15.03 6.87 10.16
N GLY A 296 15.13 6.50 8.86
CA GLY A 296 15.19 5.11 8.46
C GLY A 296 13.84 4.42 8.59
N PHE A 297 13.84 3.10 8.44
CA PHE A 297 12.62 2.29 8.54
C PHE A 297 12.05 2.33 9.96
N VAL A 298 10.79 2.70 10.08
CA VAL A 298 10.05 2.80 11.34
C VAL A 298 8.80 1.90 11.33
N ARG A 299 8.46 1.35 12.51
CA ARG A 299 7.26 0.52 12.69
C ARG A 299 6.75 0.58 14.13
N GLY A 300 5.52 0.09 14.35
CA GLY A 300 4.93 0.01 15.70
C GLY A 300 4.91 1.36 16.39
N GLN A 301 5.49 1.45 17.59
CA GLN A 301 5.50 2.67 18.39
C GLN A 301 6.24 3.83 17.70
N GLN A 302 7.40 3.57 17.10
CA GLN A 302 8.18 4.60 16.40
C GLN A 302 7.41 5.26 15.26
N LEU A 303 6.65 4.47 14.49
CA LEU A 303 5.80 4.98 13.41
C LEU A 303 4.67 5.86 13.96
N ARG A 304 4.03 5.43 15.06
CA ARG A 304 3.00 6.25 15.73
C ARG A 304 3.57 7.55 16.29
N ASP A 305 4.79 7.52 16.83
CA ASP A 305 5.48 8.71 17.34
C ASP A 305 5.76 9.71 16.22
N VAL A 306 6.13 9.23 15.02
CA VAL A 306 6.30 10.10 13.83
C VAL A 306 5.02 10.86 13.52
N TYR A 307 3.88 10.17 13.41
CA TYR A 307 2.60 10.84 13.15
C TYR A 307 2.20 11.79 14.28
N ALA A 308 2.31 11.38 15.54
CA ALA A 308 1.90 12.21 16.68
C ALA A 308 2.74 13.48 16.86
N LEU A 309 3.99 13.46 16.41
CA LEU A 309 4.87 14.64 16.42
C LEU A 309 4.67 15.54 15.22
N SER A 310 4.12 15.01 14.13
CA SER A 310 3.84 15.76 12.93
C SER A 310 2.75 16.81 13.15
N ASP A 311 2.83 17.91 12.42
CA ASP A 311 1.77 18.92 12.31
C ASP A 311 1.13 18.86 10.93
N ILE A 312 1.95 18.51 9.92
CA ILE A 312 1.57 18.43 8.51
C ILE A 312 2.12 17.13 7.94
N PHE A 313 1.27 16.31 7.37
CA PHE A 313 1.68 15.14 6.60
C PHE A 313 1.59 15.44 5.10
N VAL A 314 2.66 15.14 4.38
CA VAL A 314 2.74 15.32 2.93
C VAL A 314 2.84 13.96 2.25
N MET A 315 1.93 13.69 1.33
CA MET A 315 2.02 12.59 0.38
C MET A 315 2.40 13.15 -0.98
N SER A 316 3.65 12.93 -1.39
CA SER A 316 4.23 13.50 -2.61
C SER A 316 4.25 12.54 -3.80
N SER A 317 3.56 11.42 -3.70
CA SER A 317 3.62 10.33 -4.67
C SER A 317 3.26 10.78 -6.10
N ILE A 318 4.06 10.34 -7.07
CA ILE A 318 3.81 10.49 -8.51
C ILE A 318 2.60 9.68 -8.92
N SER A 319 2.47 8.48 -8.34
CA SER A 319 1.28 7.62 -8.45
C SER A 319 1.06 6.92 -7.11
N GLU A 320 -0.12 7.04 -6.55
CA GLU A 320 -0.50 6.37 -5.30
C GLU A 320 -1.90 5.76 -5.47
N PRO A 321 -2.02 4.47 -5.71
CA PRO A 321 -3.31 3.83 -5.95
C PRO A 321 -4.33 4.10 -4.85
N PHE A 322 -3.87 4.13 -3.57
CA PHE A 322 -4.71 4.55 -2.46
C PHE A 322 -3.99 5.48 -1.50
N GLY A 323 -3.12 4.99 -0.58
CA GLY A 323 -2.37 5.80 0.37
C GLY A 323 -2.81 5.63 1.82
N LEU A 324 -2.61 4.42 2.39
CA LEU A 324 -2.95 4.10 3.79
C LEU A 324 -2.25 5.03 4.80
N THR A 325 -1.01 5.44 4.52
CA THR A 325 -0.24 6.33 5.39
C THR A 325 -0.91 7.69 5.61
N ALA A 326 -1.70 8.18 4.64
CA ALA A 326 -2.48 9.40 4.82
C ALA A 326 -3.68 9.19 5.77
N LEU A 327 -4.31 8.00 5.76
CA LEU A 327 -5.34 7.67 6.75
C LEU A 327 -4.74 7.55 8.16
N GLU A 328 -3.55 6.97 8.29
CA GLU A 328 -2.83 6.86 9.55
C GLU A 328 -2.48 8.24 10.11
N ALA A 329 -1.97 9.15 9.27
CA ALA A 329 -1.70 10.53 9.62
C ALA A 329 -2.98 11.27 10.04
N ALA A 330 -4.08 11.10 9.30
CA ALA A 330 -5.39 11.66 9.63
C ALA A 330 -5.89 11.21 11.01
N HIS A 331 -5.70 9.94 11.35
CA HIS A 331 -6.07 9.39 12.64
C HIS A 331 -5.30 10.07 13.80
N HIS A 332 -4.02 10.38 13.60
CA HIS A 332 -3.20 11.08 14.59
C HIS A 332 -3.44 12.60 14.63
N GLY A 333 -4.25 13.12 13.72
CA GLY A 333 -4.64 14.52 13.71
C GLY A 333 -3.71 15.43 12.91
N ASP A 334 -2.95 14.88 11.98
CA ASP A 334 -2.14 15.67 11.04
C ASP A 334 -3.03 16.44 10.07
N VAL A 335 -2.54 17.59 9.62
CA VAL A 335 -3.11 18.27 8.46
C VAL A 335 -2.48 17.69 7.20
N LEU A 336 -3.29 17.35 6.22
CA LEU A 336 -2.85 16.60 5.05
C LEU A 336 -2.65 17.50 3.83
N ILE A 337 -1.54 17.28 3.13
CA ILE A 337 -1.30 17.77 1.77
C ILE A 337 -1.05 16.53 0.88
N LEU A 338 -1.91 16.32 -0.09
CA LEU A 338 -1.94 15.11 -0.91
C LEU A 338 -1.74 15.45 -2.38
N THR A 339 -1.04 14.60 -3.12
CA THR A 339 -1.05 14.72 -4.57
C THR A 339 -2.43 14.37 -5.12
N LYS A 340 -2.83 15.01 -6.23
CA LYS A 340 -4.06 14.66 -6.95
C LYS A 340 -3.99 13.24 -7.53
N GLN A 341 -2.79 12.72 -7.69
CA GLN A 341 -2.49 11.38 -8.19
C GLN A 341 -2.60 10.29 -7.11
N SER A 342 -3.14 10.61 -5.93
CA SER A 342 -3.36 9.64 -4.85
C SER A 342 -4.84 9.34 -4.64
N GLY A 343 -5.20 8.05 -4.63
CA GLY A 343 -6.58 7.61 -4.49
C GLY A 343 -7.23 8.01 -3.17
N VAL A 344 -6.45 8.14 -2.09
CA VAL A 344 -6.96 8.59 -0.79
C VAL A 344 -7.49 10.04 -0.84
N SER A 345 -7.05 10.85 -1.81
CA SER A 345 -7.57 12.20 -2.03
C SER A 345 -9.05 12.23 -2.44
N GLU A 346 -9.58 11.11 -2.93
CA GLU A 346 -11.00 10.97 -3.28
C GLU A 346 -11.90 10.96 -2.03
N VAL A 347 -11.39 10.46 -0.92
CA VAL A 347 -12.10 10.29 0.35
C VAL A 347 -11.73 11.33 1.40
N LEU A 348 -10.47 11.79 1.46
CA LEU A 348 -10.01 12.83 2.37
C LEU A 348 -10.06 14.20 1.68
N ARG A 349 -11.27 14.76 1.55
CA ARG A 349 -11.54 15.98 0.79
C ARG A 349 -11.10 17.26 1.49
N SER A 350 -11.06 17.24 2.81
CA SER A 350 -10.59 18.37 3.65
C SER A 350 -9.07 18.44 3.74
N SER A 351 -8.38 18.03 2.67
CA SER A 351 -6.92 18.12 2.50
C SER A 351 -6.57 19.12 1.40
N PHE A 352 -5.38 19.70 1.46
CA PHE A 352 -4.86 20.42 0.32
C PHE A 352 -4.40 19.44 -0.76
N ARG A 353 -4.51 19.87 -2.04
CA ARG A 353 -4.21 19.03 -3.19
C ARG A 353 -3.37 19.78 -4.21
N TYR A 354 -2.30 19.12 -4.66
CA TYR A 354 -1.40 19.67 -5.66
C TYR A 354 -1.02 18.60 -6.69
N ASP A 355 -0.48 19.02 -7.82
CA ASP A 355 0.14 18.10 -8.77
C ASP A 355 1.56 17.80 -8.33
N PHE A 356 2.03 16.55 -8.36
CA PHE A 356 3.30 16.13 -7.76
C PHE A 356 4.51 16.96 -8.23
N TRP A 357 4.46 17.53 -9.46
CA TRP A 357 5.50 18.39 -10.03
C TRP A 357 5.40 19.86 -9.61
N ASP A 358 4.30 20.27 -8.97
CA ASP A 358 4.07 21.68 -8.57
C ASP A 358 4.65 21.97 -7.18
N GLU A 359 5.99 22.02 -7.14
CA GLU A 359 6.75 22.26 -5.92
C GLU A 359 6.45 23.63 -5.29
N ASP A 360 6.13 24.64 -6.11
CA ASP A 360 5.82 25.99 -5.61
C ASP A 360 4.48 26.00 -4.89
N LYS A 361 3.48 25.30 -5.42
CA LYS A 361 2.19 25.14 -4.76
C LYS A 361 2.36 24.37 -3.44
N LEU A 362 3.07 23.24 -3.44
CA LEU A 362 3.36 22.48 -2.22
C LEU A 362 4.04 23.35 -1.16
N ALA A 363 5.07 24.12 -1.52
CA ALA A 363 5.75 25.02 -0.61
C ALA A 363 4.81 26.09 -0.02
N ASN A 364 3.94 26.68 -0.84
CA ASN A 364 2.98 27.68 -0.40
C ASN A 364 1.90 27.08 0.50
N GLU A 365 1.41 25.86 0.24
CA GLU A 365 0.45 25.15 1.09
C GLU A 365 1.06 24.82 2.46
N ILE A 366 2.31 24.33 2.52
CA ILE A 366 3.04 24.12 3.78
C ILE A 366 3.11 25.43 4.58
N LEU A 367 3.48 26.53 3.95
CA LEU A 367 3.60 27.83 4.61
C LEU A 367 2.26 28.35 5.11
N ALA A 368 1.19 28.20 4.33
CA ALA A 368 -0.16 28.62 4.73
C ALA A 368 -0.63 27.86 5.98
N ILE A 369 -0.44 26.54 6.01
CA ILE A 369 -0.80 25.70 7.16
C ILE A 369 0.07 26.04 8.37
N ALA A 370 1.40 26.21 8.20
CA ALA A 370 2.30 26.55 9.28
C ALA A 370 1.97 27.93 9.89
N GLY A 371 1.49 28.88 9.08
CA GLY A 371 1.17 30.25 9.50
C GLY A 371 -0.20 30.44 10.13
N SER A 372 -1.12 29.45 10.09
CA SER A 372 -2.51 29.64 10.54
C SER A 372 -3.01 28.45 11.37
N SER A 373 -3.18 28.69 12.69
CA SER A 373 -3.79 27.68 13.59
C SER A 373 -5.23 27.40 13.23
N SER A 374 -6.01 28.44 12.91
CA SER A 374 -7.41 28.30 12.52
C SER A 374 -7.59 27.43 11.27
N LEU A 375 -6.71 27.59 10.27
CA LEU A 375 -6.71 26.76 9.07
C LEU A 375 -6.39 25.30 9.43
N ARG A 376 -5.37 25.07 10.27
CA ARG A 376 -5.04 23.72 10.76
C ARG A 376 -6.22 23.05 11.44
N ASP A 377 -6.89 23.74 12.34
CA ASP A 377 -8.02 23.19 13.10
C ASP A 377 -9.21 22.84 12.21
N THR A 378 -9.49 23.69 11.21
CA THR A 378 -10.55 23.45 10.22
C THR A 378 -10.25 22.20 9.37
N LEU A 379 -9.06 22.12 8.78
CA LEU A 379 -8.66 21.00 7.94
C LEU A 379 -8.60 19.69 8.74
N ARG A 380 -8.03 19.72 9.94
CA ARG A 380 -7.96 18.56 10.85
C ARG A 380 -9.35 18.01 11.18
N SER A 381 -10.28 18.89 11.56
CA SER A 381 -11.65 18.49 11.90
C SER A 381 -12.38 17.87 10.72
N GLY A 382 -12.21 18.43 9.53
CA GLY A 382 -12.79 17.89 8.30
C GLY A 382 -12.25 16.50 7.98
N VAL A 383 -10.93 16.35 7.93
CA VAL A 383 -10.27 15.06 7.65
C VAL A 383 -10.65 13.98 8.67
N GLN A 384 -10.73 14.35 9.96
CA GLN A 384 -11.15 13.41 11.01
C GLN A 384 -12.59 12.92 10.85
N SER A 385 -13.48 13.77 10.35
CA SER A 385 -14.86 13.37 10.02
C SER A 385 -14.91 12.43 8.83
N GLU A 386 -14.08 12.68 7.82
CA GLU A 386 -14.09 11.95 6.56
C GLU A 386 -13.51 10.53 6.69
N TYR A 387 -12.34 10.34 7.33
CA TYR A 387 -11.75 9.02 7.42
C TYR A 387 -12.58 8.02 8.24
N ARG A 388 -13.39 8.51 9.20
CA ARG A 388 -14.28 7.67 10.01
C ARG A 388 -15.46 7.09 9.22
N GLN A 389 -15.75 7.62 8.03
CA GLN A 389 -16.80 7.12 7.16
C GLN A 389 -16.39 5.91 6.35
N ILE A 390 -15.09 5.57 6.36
CA ILE A 390 -14.55 4.43 5.62
C ILE A 390 -14.32 3.30 6.61
N SER A 391 -14.93 2.14 6.37
CA SER A 391 -14.78 0.98 7.25
C SER A 391 -14.57 -0.32 6.47
N TRP A 392 -13.73 -1.20 7.01
CA TRP A 392 -13.58 -2.55 6.47
C TRP A 392 -14.89 -3.35 6.52
N ALA A 393 -15.78 -3.02 7.46
CA ALA A 393 -17.10 -3.64 7.54
C ALA A 393 -17.96 -3.33 6.30
N ASP A 394 -17.93 -2.10 5.79
CA ASP A 394 -18.64 -1.72 4.57
C ASP A 394 -17.99 -2.29 3.32
N VAL A 395 -16.66 -2.33 3.28
CA VAL A 395 -15.90 -2.98 2.19
C VAL A 395 -16.28 -4.46 2.10
N ALA A 396 -16.25 -5.19 3.21
CA ALA A 396 -16.62 -6.61 3.24
C ALA A 396 -18.08 -6.84 2.84
N ARG A 397 -19.02 -5.95 3.23
CA ARG A 397 -20.41 -6.02 2.80
C ARG A 397 -20.53 -5.92 1.28
N LYS A 398 -19.89 -4.92 0.67
CA LYS A 398 -19.85 -4.74 -0.80
C LYS A 398 -19.24 -5.95 -1.50
N CYS A 399 -18.13 -6.50 -0.99
CA CYS A 399 -17.52 -7.71 -1.53
C CYS A 399 -18.51 -8.88 -1.54
N LEU A 400 -19.18 -9.15 -0.41
CA LEU A 400 -20.13 -10.27 -0.31
C LEU A 400 -21.35 -10.09 -1.21
N GLU A 401 -21.81 -8.86 -1.40
CA GLU A 401 -22.88 -8.55 -2.35
C GLU A 401 -22.48 -8.93 -3.79
N GLU A 402 -21.28 -8.56 -4.22
CA GLU A 402 -20.76 -8.90 -5.55
C GLU A 402 -20.49 -10.42 -5.69
N TYR A 403 -19.91 -11.06 -4.67
CA TYR A 403 -19.68 -12.50 -4.67
C TYR A 403 -21.00 -13.29 -4.83
N ASN A 404 -22.05 -12.86 -4.15
CA ASN A 404 -23.37 -13.47 -4.28
C ASN A 404 -23.95 -13.30 -5.69
N LYS A 405 -23.81 -12.12 -6.30
CA LYS A 405 -24.24 -11.88 -7.69
C LYS A 405 -23.50 -12.79 -8.68
N ILE A 406 -22.20 -13.00 -8.49
CA ILE A 406 -21.40 -13.89 -9.34
C ILE A 406 -21.90 -15.33 -9.21
N ASN A 407 -22.12 -15.81 -7.99
CA ASN A 407 -22.55 -17.18 -7.74
C ASN A 407 -24.00 -17.44 -8.23
N HIS A 408 -24.91 -16.47 -8.08
CA HIS A 408 -26.27 -16.59 -8.60
C HIS A 408 -26.37 -16.62 -10.13
N LYS A 409 -25.44 -16.04 -10.85
CA LYS A 409 -25.40 -16.11 -12.32
C LYS A 409 -25.00 -17.52 -12.85
N ARG A 410 -24.49 -18.38 -11.97
CA ARG A 410 -24.03 -19.75 -12.31
C ARG A 410 -25.04 -20.82 -12.06
N ASN A 411 -25.99 -20.57 -11.15
CA ASN A 411 -27.13 -21.45 -10.86
C ASN A 411 -28.34 -21.09 -11.73
#